data_ad86bb3e4ff545b45d4cc9b3b820734f
#
_entry.id   ad86bb3e4ff545b45d4cc9b3b820734f
#
_cell.length_a   1.000
_cell.length_b   1.000
_cell.length_c   1.000
_cell.angle_alpha   90.00
_cell.angle_beta   90.00
_cell.angle_gamma   90.00
#
_symmetry.space_group_name_H-M   'P 1'
#
loop_
_entity.id
_entity.type
_entity.pdbx_description
1 polymer ?
#
loop_
_entity_poly.entity_id
_entity_poly.type
_entity_poly.pdbx_seq_one_letter_code
_entity_poly.pdbx_strand_id
1 'polypeptide(L)'
;MRILFALLALPLLCVTAQAQTTSPEPAHKHLTMEQRFEQANVTHDGHLTEEQAKTGYKSIARHFSAIDQDKKGYVTLDDIHAYYKQQHTLHHQAADAHRQPNG
;
A
#
# COMPACT_ATOMS: atom_id res chain seq x y z
N MET A 1 6.16 73.99 -5.04
CA MET A 1 6.32 73.24 -4.72
C MET A 1 5.84 72.11 -5.05
N ARG A 2 6.15 71.38 -5.35
CA ARG A 2 5.78 70.39 -5.67
C ARG A 2 6.13 69.22 -5.59
N ILE A 3 6.07 68.45 -5.55
CA ILE A 3 6.31 67.41 -5.24
C ILE A 3 5.84 66.33 -5.71
N LEU A 4 6.20 65.68 -6.08
CA LEU A 4 6.01 64.75 -6.47
C LEU A 4 6.27 63.57 -6.21
N PHE A 5 6.09 62.85 -6.17
CA PHE A 5 6.21 61.73 -5.91
C PHE A 5 5.81 60.73 -6.48
N ALA A 6 6.04 60.25 -7.01
CA ALA A 6 5.98 59.27 -7.57
C ALA A 6 6.22 58.09 -7.05
N LEU A 7 5.97 57.70 -6.78
CA LEU A 7 6.11 56.68 -6.31
C LEU A 7 5.67 55.62 -6.73
N LEU A 8 6.10 54.95 -7.08
CA LEU A 8 5.93 53.98 -7.49
C LEU A 8 6.00 52.90 -6.94
N ALA A 9 5.60 52.37 -6.64
CA ALA A 9 5.38 51.28 -6.13
C ALA A 9 5.39 50.18 -6.92
N LEU A 10 6.09 49.55 -6.95
CA LEU A 10 6.02 48.53 -7.58
C LEU A 10 5.77 47.39 -7.10
N PRO A 11 5.20 46.69 -7.16
CA PRO A 11 4.82 45.54 -6.75
C PRO A 11 5.34 44.51 -7.37
N LEU A 12 6.01 44.03 -6.91
CA LEU A 12 6.41 43.10 -7.31
C LEU A 12 5.76 41.99 -7.15
N LEU A 13 5.47 41.35 -7.75
CA LEU A 13 4.91 40.29 -7.76
C LEU A 13 5.59 39.26 -7.84
N CYS A 14 5.96 38.71 -6.98
CA CYS A 14 6.42 37.53 -6.89
C CYS A 14 5.47 36.54 -7.15
N VAL A 15 5.40 36.20 -8.19
CA VAL A 15 4.72 35.11 -8.43
C VAL A 15 5.55 34.05 -8.19
N THR A 16 5.51 33.55 -7.15
CA THR A 16 6.14 32.34 -6.92
C THR A 16 5.33 31.36 -7.62
N ALA A 17 5.75 31.05 -8.70
CA ALA A 17 5.23 29.97 -9.34
C ALA A 17 5.46 28.81 -8.46
N GLN A 18 4.54 28.41 -7.82
CA GLN A 18 4.54 27.24 -7.17
C GLN A 18 4.61 26.22 -8.17
N ALA A 19 5.73 25.78 -8.37
CA ALA A 19 5.83 24.60 -9.12
C ALA A 19 5.00 23.60 -8.40
N GLN A 20 3.87 23.48 -8.85
CA GLN A 20 3.12 22.40 -8.47
C GLN A 20 3.84 21.29 -9.03
N THR A 21 4.61 20.73 -8.28
CA THR A 21 4.90 19.40 -8.55
C THR A 21 3.57 18.74 -8.50
N THR A 22 2.98 18.66 -9.58
CA THR A 22 2.05 17.63 -9.75
C THR A 22 2.90 16.44 -9.46
N SER A 23 2.86 16.09 -8.33
CA SER A 23 3.14 14.75 -7.98
C SER A 23 2.41 13.96 -9.02
N PRO A 24 3.09 13.26 -9.88
CA PRO A 24 2.38 12.42 -10.78
C PRO A 24 1.51 11.61 -9.86
N GLU A 25 0.27 11.71 -10.13
CA GLU A 25 -0.67 10.83 -9.54
C GLU A 25 0.06 9.54 -9.34
N PRO A 26 0.10 9.04 -8.15
CA PRO A 26 0.80 7.81 -7.93
C PRO A 26 0.14 6.80 -8.82
N ALA A 27 0.79 6.54 -9.90
CA ALA A 27 0.46 5.37 -10.63
C ALA A 27 0.40 4.35 -9.55
N HIS A 28 -0.77 3.85 -9.31
CA HIS A 28 -1.04 2.90 -8.28
C HIS A 28 0.25 2.29 -7.77
N LYS A 29 0.85 2.96 -6.81
CA LYS A 29 2.01 2.39 -6.19
C LYS A 29 1.50 1.12 -5.59
N HIS A 30 1.86 0.03 -6.21
CA HIS A 30 1.56 -1.24 -5.61
C HIS A 30 2.28 -1.23 -4.28
N LEU A 31 1.53 -0.95 -3.26
CA LEU A 31 2.07 -1.02 -1.93
C LEU A 31 2.58 -2.44 -1.72
N THR A 32 3.73 -2.55 -1.15
CA THR A 32 4.24 -3.87 -0.81
C THR A 32 3.36 -4.49 0.26
N MET A 33 3.52 -5.77 0.46
CA MET A 33 2.79 -6.49 1.50
C MET A 33 3.02 -5.86 2.87
N GLU A 34 4.26 -5.51 3.14
CA GLU A 34 4.66 -4.88 4.40
C GLU A 34 3.97 -3.53 4.59
N GLN A 35 3.96 -2.73 3.55
CA GLN A 35 3.31 -1.41 3.60
C GLN A 35 1.81 -1.52 3.84
N ARG A 36 1.16 -2.49 3.20
CA ARG A 36 -0.27 -2.73 3.41
C ARG A 36 -0.55 -3.22 4.83
N PHE A 37 0.32 -4.09 5.32
CA PHE A 37 0.21 -4.60 6.68
C PHE A 37 0.32 -3.44 7.68
N GLU A 38 1.34 -2.61 7.53
CA GLU A 38 1.54 -1.46 8.42
C GLU A 38 0.37 -0.49 8.40
N GLN A 39 -0.20 -0.24 7.22
CA GLN A 39 -1.34 0.64 7.11
C GLN A 39 -2.59 0.08 7.79
N ALA A 40 -2.77 -1.23 7.73
CA ALA A 40 -3.92 -1.88 8.33
C ALA A 40 -3.74 -2.09 9.84
N ASN A 41 -2.50 -2.31 10.27
CA ASN A 41 -2.18 -2.57 11.67
C ASN A 41 -2.09 -1.25 12.44
N VAL A 42 -3.23 -0.66 12.71
CA VAL A 42 -3.28 0.66 13.34
C VAL A 42 -2.73 0.68 14.76
N THR A 43 -2.60 -0.47 15.39
CA THR A 43 -2.03 -0.57 16.73
C THR A 43 -0.51 -0.71 16.70
N HIS A 44 0.06 -0.97 15.52
CA HIS A 44 1.50 -1.13 15.32
C HIS A 44 2.16 -2.14 16.26
N ASP A 45 1.43 -3.20 16.56
CA ASP A 45 1.90 -4.24 17.47
C ASP A 45 2.36 -5.52 16.75
N GLY A 46 2.40 -5.49 15.42
CA GLY A 46 2.78 -6.65 14.62
C GLY A 46 1.68 -7.70 14.50
N HIS A 47 0.51 -7.43 15.05
CA HIS A 47 -0.61 -8.35 15.04
C HIS A 47 -1.78 -7.71 14.30
N LEU A 48 -2.16 -8.28 13.19
CA LEU A 48 -3.28 -7.78 12.41
C LEU A 48 -4.51 -8.60 12.75
N THR A 49 -5.51 -7.97 13.34
CA THR A 49 -6.76 -8.65 13.66
C THR A 49 -7.65 -8.71 12.43
N GLU A 50 -8.65 -9.56 12.46
CA GLU A 50 -9.61 -9.66 11.37
C GLU A 50 -10.31 -8.35 11.10
N GLU A 51 -10.66 -7.62 12.15
CA GLU A 51 -11.31 -6.32 12.03
C GLU A 51 -10.41 -5.29 11.34
N GLN A 52 -9.14 -5.25 11.73
CA GLN A 52 -8.17 -4.40 11.09
C GLN A 52 -7.99 -4.75 9.61
N ALA A 53 -7.96 -6.04 9.31
CA ALA A 53 -7.85 -6.51 7.92
C ALA A 53 -9.08 -6.13 7.11
N LYS A 54 -10.26 -6.25 7.67
CA LYS A 54 -11.50 -5.85 6.99
C LYS A 54 -11.50 -4.37 6.61
N THR A 55 -10.87 -3.56 7.42
CA THR A 55 -10.82 -2.13 7.18
C THR A 55 -9.69 -1.74 6.23
N GLY A 56 -8.50 -2.28 6.44
CA GLY A 56 -7.30 -1.82 5.75
C GLY A 56 -6.63 -2.80 4.82
N TYR A 57 -6.96 -4.08 4.88
CA TYR A 57 -6.30 -5.08 4.04
C TYR A 57 -7.29 -6.18 3.63
N LYS A 58 -8.23 -5.81 2.80
CA LYS A 58 -9.37 -6.68 2.45
C LYS A 58 -9.00 -8.04 1.89
N SER A 59 -7.91 -8.13 1.13
CA SER A 59 -7.47 -9.42 0.59
C SER A 59 -7.08 -10.38 1.70
N ILE A 60 -6.45 -9.88 2.75
CA ILE A 60 -6.10 -10.70 3.92
C ILE A 60 -7.37 -11.07 4.69
N ALA A 61 -8.32 -10.15 4.83
CA ALA A 61 -9.56 -10.42 5.52
C ALA A 61 -10.32 -11.58 4.87
N ARG A 62 -10.31 -11.66 3.54
CA ARG A 62 -11.01 -12.74 2.82
C ARG A 62 -10.41 -14.11 3.10
N HIS A 63 -9.14 -14.16 3.37
CA HIS A 63 -8.42 -15.41 3.60
C HIS A 63 -7.93 -15.53 5.04
N PHE A 64 -8.51 -14.73 5.93
CA PHE A 64 -8.02 -14.63 7.30
C PHE A 64 -7.94 -16.00 7.99
N SER A 65 -9.00 -16.79 7.88
CA SER A 65 -9.03 -18.13 8.48
C SER A 65 -7.99 -19.07 7.90
N ALA A 66 -7.69 -18.92 6.62
CA ALA A 66 -6.67 -19.75 5.98
C ALA A 66 -5.25 -19.32 6.38
N ILE A 67 -5.08 -18.03 6.67
CA ILE A 67 -3.79 -17.49 7.09
C ILE A 67 -3.55 -17.77 8.57
N ASP A 68 -4.58 -17.54 9.41
CA ASP A 68 -4.52 -17.78 10.85
C ASP A 68 -4.81 -19.25 11.15
N GLN A 69 -3.91 -20.12 10.72
CA GLN A 69 -4.06 -21.56 10.88
C GLN A 69 -4.12 -21.99 12.35
N ASP A 70 -3.42 -21.25 13.19
CA ASP A 70 -3.37 -21.54 14.62
C ASP A 70 -4.55 -20.96 15.39
N LYS A 71 -5.43 -20.25 14.70
CA LYS A 71 -6.62 -19.63 15.29
C LYS A 71 -6.28 -18.74 16.48
N LYS A 72 -5.24 -17.92 16.30
CA LYS A 72 -4.81 -16.98 17.32
C LYS A 72 -5.72 -15.77 17.44
N GLY A 73 -6.55 -15.51 16.40
CA GLY A 73 -7.38 -14.31 16.31
C GLY A 73 -6.68 -13.14 15.64
N TYR A 74 -5.43 -13.31 15.26
CA TYR A 74 -4.66 -12.30 14.52
C TYR A 74 -3.67 -13.01 13.61
N VAL A 75 -3.16 -12.29 12.63
CA VAL A 75 -2.11 -12.80 11.75
C VAL A 75 -0.91 -11.86 11.82
N THR A 76 0.27 -12.42 11.62
CA THR A 76 1.50 -11.65 11.55
C THR A 76 1.94 -11.54 10.10
N LEU A 77 2.92 -10.70 9.83
CA LEU A 77 3.49 -10.60 8.50
C LEU A 77 4.08 -11.95 8.05
N ASP A 78 4.69 -12.69 8.97
CA ASP A 78 5.23 -14.01 8.67
C ASP A 78 4.14 -15.00 8.27
N ASP A 79 3.00 -14.96 8.93
CA ASP A 79 1.85 -15.81 8.58
C ASP A 79 1.37 -15.51 7.16
N ILE A 80 1.32 -14.24 6.81
CA ILE A 80 0.92 -13.80 5.46
C ILE A 80 1.92 -14.26 4.42
N HIS A 81 3.20 -14.11 4.70
CA HIS A 81 4.27 -14.58 3.80
C HIS A 81 4.19 -16.09 3.58
N ALA A 82 4.00 -16.85 4.65
CA ALA A 82 3.89 -18.30 4.57
C ALA A 82 2.69 -18.71 3.72
N TYR A 83 1.56 -18.04 3.90
CA TYR A 83 0.36 -18.30 3.11
C TYR A 83 0.60 -18.07 1.62
N TYR A 84 1.14 -16.93 1.26
CA TYR A 84 1.39 -16.64 -0.15
C TYR A 84 2.43 -17.57 -0.75
N LYS A 85 3.46 -17.92 0.00
CA LYS A 85 4.47 -18.88 -0.46
C LYS A 85 3.83 -20.22 -0.77
N GLN A 86 2.93 -20.67 0.10
CA GLN A 86 2.20 -21.92 -0.12
C GLN A 86 1.33 -21.84 -1.38
N GLN A 87 0.63 -20.74 -1.58
CA GLN A 87 -0.20 -20.55 -2.75
C GLN A 87 0.63 -20.59 -4.04
N HIS A 88 1.79 -19.96 -4.04
CA HIS A 88 2.70 -20.01 -5.18
C HIS A 88 3.14 -21.43 -5.50
N THR A 89 3.47 -22.20 -4.48
CA THR A 89 3.89 -23.59 -4.67
C THR A 89 2.76 -24.43 -5.28
N LEU A 90 1.55 -24.26 -4.78
CA LEU A 90 0.40 -24.98 -5.30
C LEU A 90 0.10 -24.64 -6.76
N HIS A 91 0.23 -23.36 -7.11
CA HIS A 91 0.03 -22.94 -8.49
C HIS A 91 1.08 -23.51 -9.43
N HIS A 92 2.32 -23.58 -9.01
CA HIS A 92 3.38 -24.19 -9.81
C HIS A 92 3.16 -25.68 -10.01
N GLN A 93 2.77 -26.37 -8.95
CA GLN A 93 2.48 -27.80 -9.05
C GLN A 93 1.30 -28.08 -9.98
N ALA A 94 0.27 -27.25 -9.92
CA ALA A 94 -0.89 -27.39 -10.81
C ALA A 94 -0.50 -27.13 -12.28
N ALA A 95 0.36 -26.15 -12.51
CA ALA A 95 0.83 -25.84 -13.84
C ALA A 95 1.67 -26.98 -14.43
N ASP A 96 2.51 -27.59 -13.59
CA ASP A 96 3.33 -28.71 -14.01
C ASP A 96 2.49 -29.98 -14.26
N ALA A 97 1.43 -30.15 -13.51
CA ALA A 97 0.52 -31.29 -13.72
C ALA A 97 -0.20 -31.22 -15.07
N HIS A 98 -0.40 -30.01 -15.60
CA HIS A 98 -0.98 -29.87 -16.93
C HIS A 98 0.04 -29.98 -18.04
N ARG A 99 1.31 -30.06 -17.68
CA ARG A 99 2.36 -30.15 -18.66
C ARG A 99 2.83 -31.59 -18.76
N GLN A 100 1.91 -32.48 -18.90
CA GLN A 100 2.32 -33.85 -19.20
C GLN A 100 2.77 -33.93 -20.64
N PRO A 101 3.97 -34.37 -20.88
CA PRO A 101 4.32 -34.68 -22.23
C PRO A 101 3.51 -35.90 -22.58
N ASN A 102 2.63 -35.75 -23.53
CA ASN A 102 2.02 -36.89 -24.16
C ASN A 102 3.19 -37.59 -24.85
N GLY A 103 3.67 -38.56 -24.19
CA GLY A 103 4.63 -39.44 -24.81
C GLY A 103 3.98 -40.35 -25.79
#